data_e9a5985627a916f97660a2b2cb464f2e
#
_entry.id   e9a5985627a916f97660a2b2cb464f2e
#
_cell.length_a   1.000
_cell.length_b   1.000
_cell.length_c   1.000
_cell.angle_alpha   90.00
_cell.angle_beta   90.00
_cell.angle_gamma   90.00
#
_symmetry.space_group_name_H-M   'P 1'
#
loop_
_entity.id
_entity.type
_entity.pdbx_description
1 polymer ?
#
loop_
_entity_poly.entity_id
_entity_poly.type
_entity_poly.pdbx_seq_one_letter_code
_entity_poly.pdbx_strand_id
1 'polypeptide(L)'
;MTAAIALQGAVKRFGDFTALAGVDLTVERGEFFGLLGPNGAGKTTLISLLAGLARPSAGSVRVMGFDVVRDYRQARRTIGVVPQELVFDPFFTVREILRIQSGYFGLTRNEAWIEELLHGLGLADKAEANMRTLSGGMKRRVLVAQALVHRPPVIVLDEPTAGVDVELRHGLWQFIQKLNDQGHTVLLTTHYLEEAESLCHRIAMLKAGRIVALDTTERLLARFQAHELEVRLDQPEVALALGGEAGEDGWVRIPFEHYADIETLLRRLREAGAEVRELRVGEPDLERVFVEVMRSA
;
A
#
# COMPACT_ATOMS: atom_id res chain seq x y z
N MET A 1 23.23 3.91 -7.07
CA MET A 1 22.13 3.36 -7.91
C MET A 1 21.16 4.50 -8.20
N THR A 2 20.56 4.57 -9.37
CA THR A 2 19.64 5.68 -9.71
C THR A 2 18.27 5.34 -9.16
N ALA A 3 17.72 6.16 -8.27
CA ALA A 3 16.39 5.98 -7.70
C ALA A 3 15.31 5.91 -8.80
N ALA A 4 14.27 5.08 -8.59
CA ALA A 4 13.09 5.04 -9.45
C ALA A 4 12.18 6.25 -9.19
N ILE A 5 12.01 6.61 -7.92
CA ILE A 5 11.26 7.80 -7.47
C ILE A 5 12.15 8.60 -6.53
N ALA A 6 12.24 9.91 -6.74
CA ALA A 6 12.97 10.81 -5.85
C ALA A 6 12.20 12.12 -5.65
N LEU A 7 11.86 12.42 -4.40
CA LEU A 7 11.34 13.71 -3.95
C LEU A 7 12.39 14.38 -3.07
N GLN A 8 12.64 15.66 -3.27
CA GLN A 8 13.59 16.45 -2.49
C GLN A 8 12.92 17.74 -2.06
N GLY A 9 12.62 17.85 -0.77
CA GLY A 9 11.94 19.00 -0.17
C GLY A 9 10.60 19.31 -0.86
N ALA A 10 9.85 18.30 -1.31
CA ALA A 10 8.66 18.50 -2.13
C ALA A 10 7.54 19.14 -1.31
N VAL A 11 7.13 20.35 -1.73
CA VAL A 11 6.01 21.09 -1.13
C VAL A 11 4.88 21.20 -2.14
N LYS A 12 3.65 21.00 -1.70
CA LYS A 12 2.44 21.30 -2.47
C LYS A 12 1.46 22.11 -1.65
N ARG A 13 1.09 23.27 -2.17
CA ARG A 13 0.06 24.15 -1.60
C ARG A 13 -1.11 24.31 -2.55
N PHE A 14 -2.30 24.44 -1.99
CA PHE A 14 -3.55 24.79 -2.67
C PHE A 14 -4.15 25.99 -1.92
N GLY A 15 -3.89 27.21 -2.42
CA GLY A 15 -4.18 28.43 -1.66
C GLY A 15 -3.39 28.41 -0.35
N ASP A 16 -4.11 28.56 0.77
CA ASP A 16 -3.53 28.56 2.12
C ASP A 16 -3.30 27.16 2.68
N PHE A 17 -3.89 26.14 2.07
CA PHE A 17 -3.74 24.75 2.52
C PHE A 17 -2.45 24.13 2.00
N THR A 18 -1.62 23.62 2.92
CA THR A 18 -0.39 22.89 2.60
C THR A 18 -0.64 21.39 2.66
N ALA A 19 -0.75 20.76 1.49
CA ALA A 19 -1.00 19.32 1.37
C ALA A 19 0.28 18.47 1.53
N LEU A 20 1.45 19.01 1.13
CA LEU A 20 2.77 18.41 1.36
C LEU A 20 3.71 19.50 1.87
N ALA A 21 4.42 19.22 2.95
CA ALA A 21 5.18 20.19 3.73
C ALA A 21 6.68 19.88 3.78
N GLY A 22 7.29 19.69 2.62
CA GLY A 22 8.72 19.40 2.48
C GLY A 22 9.02 17.90 2.60
N VAL A 23 8.48 17.10 1.67
CA VAL A 23 8.68 15.66 1.64
C VAL A 23 9.99 15.30 0.96
N ASP A 24 10.84 14.54 1.66
CA ASP A 24 12.01 13.87 1.13
C ASP A 24 11.72 12.36 1.09
N LEU A 25 11.79 11.76 -0.11
CA LEU A 25 11.52 10.34 -0.31
C LEU A 25 12.35 9.80 -1.46
N THR A 26 12.96 8.65 -1.26
CA THR A 26 13.65 7.88 -2.30
C THR A 26 13.12 6.46 -2.32
N VAL A 27 12.67 6.01 -3.50
CA VAL A 27 12.29 4.62 -3.78
C VAL A 27 13.28 4.08 -4.82
N GLU A 28 13.89 2.95 -4.50
CA GLU A 28 14.90 2.34 -5.36
C GLU A 28 14.25 1.56 -6.51
N ARG A 29 15.03 1.26 -7.56
CA ARG A 29 14.55 0.45 -8.70
C ARG A 29 14.27 -0.98 -8.26
N GLY A 30 13.14 -1.53 -8.71
CA GLY A 30 12.70 -2.88 -8.36
C GLY A 30 12.15 -3.02 -6.95
N GLU A 31 12.02 -1.92 -6.21
CA GLU A 31 11.47 -1.93 -4.86
C GLU A 31 9.94 -2.04 -4.88
N PHE A 32 9.37 -2.85 -3.99
CA PHE A 32 7.96 -2.79 -3.65
C PHE A 32 7.82 -1.92 -2.39
N PHE A 33 7.31 -0.72 -2.54
CA PHE A 33 7.31 0.33 -1.54
C PHE A 33 5.90 0.71 -1.10
N GLY A 34 5.66 0.79 0.21
CA GLY A 34 4.40 1.21 0.81
C GLY A 34 4.40 2.69 1.20
N LEU A 35 3.33 3.41 0.83
CA LEU A 35 3.05 4.76 1.31
C LEU A 35 1.75 4.76 2.09
N LEU A 36 1.85 4.74 3.42
CA LEU A 36 0.72 4.67 4.33
C LEU A 36 0.41 6.04 4.95
N GLY A 37 -0.79 6.19 5.47
CA GLY A 37 -1.20 7.40 6.17
C GLY A 37 -2.73 7.52 6.22
N PRO A 38 -3.29 8.28 7.17
CA PRO A 38 -4.72 8.50 7.26
C PRO A 38 -5.27 9.27 6.05
N ASN A 39 -6.59 9.34 5.95
CA ASN A 39 -7.24 10.18 4.95
C ASN A 39 -6.83 11.64 5.14
N GLY A 40 -6.53 12.33 4.04
CA GLY A 40 -6.02 13.70 4.07
C GLY A 40 -4.53 13.86 4.43
N ALA A 41 -3.78 12.77 4.64
CA ALA A 41 -2.34 12.85 4.94
C ALA A 41 -1.50 13.42 3.79
N GLY A 42 -2.00 13.42 2.54
CA GLY A 42 -1.30 13.92 1.37
C GLY A 42 -0.89 12.83 0.35
N LYS A 43 -1.29 11.57 0.55
CA LYS A 43 -0.94 10.43 -0.33
C LYS A 43 -1.32 10.68 -1.80
N THR A 44 -2.59 10.97 -2.05
CA THR A 44 -3.11 11.26 -3.41
C THR A 44 -2.46 12.51 -4.01
N THR A 45 -2.12 13.51 -3.18
CA THR A 45 -1.36 14.68 -3.64
C THR A 45 0.05 14.29 -4.10
N LEU A 46 0.76 13.45 -3.34
CA LEU A 46 2.06 12.95 -3.71
C LEU A 46 2.00 12.16 -5.01
N ILE A 47 1.02 11.25 -5.16
CA ILE A 47 0.78 10.51 -6.40
C ILE A 47 0.49 11.46 -7.57
N SER A 48 -0.31 12.51 -7.35
CA SER A 48 -0.61 13.51 -8.38
C SER A 48 0.64 14.28 -8.84
N LEU A 49 1.62 14.53 -7.95
CA LEU A 49 2.92 15.09 -8.33
C LEU A 49 3.71 14.10 -9.19
N LEU A 50 3.79 12.82 -8.80
CA LEU A 50 4.49 11.78 -9.56
C LEU A 50 3.90 11.58 -10.96
N ALA A 51 2.57 11.57 -11.06
CA ALA A 51 1.83 11.47 -12.32
C ALA A 51 1.96 12.71 -13.22
N GLY A 52 2.51 13.81 -12.68
CA GLY A 52 2.56 15.11 -13.37
C GLY A 52 1.18 15.74 -13.60
N LEU A 53 0.18 15.35 -12.79
CA LEU A 53 -1.16 15.95 -12.74
C LEU A 53 -1.17 17.25 -11.93
N ALA A 54 -0.24 17.38 -10.98
CA ALA A 54 -0.01 18.57 -10.20
C ALA A 54 1.49 18.97 -10.30
N ARG A 55 1.77 20.27 -10.12
CA ARG A 55 3.15 20.76 -10.03
C ARG A 55 3.51 20.99 -8.56
N PRO A 56 4.72 20.65 -8.12
CA PRO A 56 5.19 21.03 -6.80
C PRO A 56 5.23 22.56 -6.66
N SER A 57 4.92 23.06 -5.47
CA SER A 57 5.04 24.49 -5.15
C SER A 57 6.49 24.87 -4.81
N ALA A 58 7.27 23.91 -4.27
CA ALA A 58 8.71 24.01 -4.04
C ALA A 58 9.34 22.61 -4.01
N GLY A 59 10.66 22.53 -4.07
CA GLY A 59 11.39 21.28 -4.13
C GLY A 59 11.41 20.65 -5.53
N SER A 60 11.79 19.39 -5.63
CA SER A 60 11.84 18.65 -6.88
C SER A 60 11.23 17.27 -6.75
N VAL A 61 10.64 16.77 -7.85
CA VAL A 61 10.07 15.42 -7.98
C VAL A 61 10.58 14.81 -9.27
N ARG A 62 11.14 13.61 -9.18
CA ARG A 62 11.69 12.89 -10.33
C ARG A 62 11.20 11.44 -10.37
N VAL A 63 10.93 10.94 -11.57
CA VAL A 63 10.61 9.54 -11.84
C VAL A 63 11.61 9.02 -12.86
N MET A 64 12.32 7.95 -12.55
CA MET A 64 13.41 7.37 -13.35
C MET A 64 14.48 8.39 -13.73
N GLY A 65 14.73 9.39 -12.86
CA GLY A 65 15.66 10.49 -13.09
C GLY A 65 15.07 11.68 -13.84
N PHE A 66 13.91 11.55 -14.49
CA PHE A 66 13.22 12.63 -15.21
C PHE A 66 12.44 13.53 -14.26
N ASP A 67 12.64 14.84 -14.37
CA ASP A 67 11.88 15.83 -13.61
C ASP A 67 10.41 15.87 -14.11
N VAL A 68 9.45 15.72 -13.19
CA VAL A 68 8.02 15.63 -13.57
C VAL A 68 7.45 16.91 -14.18
N VAL A 69 8.16 18.05 -14.07
CA VAL A 69 7.77 19.34 -14.64
C VAL A 69 8.52 19.64 -15.92
N ARG A 70 9.86 19.52 -15.88
CA ARG A 70 10.74 19.86 -17.02
C ARG A 70 10.73 18.80 -18.09
N ASP A 71 10.80 17.53 -17.66
CA ASP A 71 10.91 16.35 -18.53
C ASP A 71 9.58 15.56 -18.54
N TYR A 72 8.43 16.25 -18.43
CA TYR A 72 7.12 15.65 -18.16
C TYR A 72 6.74 14.54 -19.14
N ARG A 73 7.15 14.63 -20.43
CA ARG A 73 6.85 13.60 -21.42
C ARG A 73 7.58 12.30 -21.16
N GLN A 74 8.86 12.39 -20.78
CA GLN A 74 9.69 11.24 -20.41
C GLN A 74 9.20 10.65 -19.07
N ALA A 75 8.99 11.50 -18.05
CA ALA A 75 8.48 11.07 -16.75
C ALA A 75 7.17 10.29 -16.89
N ARG A 76 6.19 10.79 -17.67
CA ARG A 76 4.90 10.11 -17.88
C ARG A 76 5.01 8.79 -18.65
N ARG A 77 6.03 8.60 -19.48
CA ARG A 77 6.29 7.33 -20.17
C ARG A 77 6.89 6.27 -19.27
N THR A 78 7.45 6.66 -18.14
CA THR A 78 8.09 5.75 -17.17
C THR A 78 7.20 5.38 -16.01
N ILE A 79 5.97 5.89 -15.93
CA ILE A 79 5.06 5.65 -14.82
C ILE A 79 3.68 5.20 -15.31
N GLY A 80 3.14 4.16 -14.68
CA GLY A 80 1.74 3.77 -14.80
C GLY A 80 1.04 4.02 -13.48
N VAL A 81 -0.08 4.73 -13.49
CA VAL A 81 -0.82 5.09 -12.27
C VAL A 81 -2.22 4.51 -12.32
N VAL A 82 -2.56 3.75 -11.31
CA VAL A 82 -3.93 3.25 -11.08
C VAL A 82 -4.56 4.16 -10.03
N PRO A 83 -5.56 4.97 -10.41
CA PRO A 83 -6.20 5.91 -9.49
C PRO A 83 -7.16 5.19 -8.53
N GLN A 84 -7.46 5.81 -7.40
CA GLN A 84 -8.44 5.31 -6.44
C GLN A 84 -9.86 5.28 -7.03
N GLU A 85 -10.24 6.29 -7.81
CA GLU A 85 -11.57 6.37 -8.42
C GLU A 85 -11.71 5.49 -9.66
N LEU A 86 -12.87 4.86 -9.83
CA LEU A 86 -13.22 4.07 -11.01
C LEU A 86 -13.71 4.98 -12.14
N VAL A 87 -12.80 5.53 -12.92
CA VAL A 87 -13.12 6.31 -14.12
C VAL A 87 -12.94 5.40 -15.34
N PHE A 88 -13.99 5.19 -16.11
CA PHE A 88 -13.97 4.36 -17.33
C PHE A 88 -14.83 4.94 -18.43
N ASP A 89 -14.44 4.69 -19.67
CA ASP A 89 -15.25 5.04 -20.83
C ASP A 89 -16.27 3.90 -21.09
N PRO A 90 -17.57 4.20 -21.07
CA PRO A 90 -18.61 3.19 -21.20
C PRO A 90 -18.87 2.72 -22.64
N PHE A 91 -18.22 3.31 -23.64
CA PHE A 91 -18.52 3.04 -25.05
C PHE A 91 -17.65 1.94 -25.67
N PHE A 92 -16.55 1.58 -25.04
CA PHE A 92 -15.58 0.63 -25.57
C PHE A 92 -15.64 -0.72 -24.88
N THR A 93 -15.14 -1.76 -25.58
CA THR A 93 -14.82 -3.06 -24.97
C THR A 93 -13.50 -2.97 -24.22
N VAL A 94 -13.22 -3.97 -23.37
CA VAL A 94 -11.95 -4.05 -22.62
C VAL A 94 -10.75 -4.02 -23.57
N ARG A 95 -10.77 -4.78 -24.65
CA ARG A 95 -9.69 -4.83 -25.65
C ARG A 95 -9.50 -3.49 -26.36
N GLU A 96 -10.60 -2.89 -26.81
CA GLU A 96 -10.56 -1.59 -27.50
C GLU A 96 -9.91 -0.52 -26.62
N ILE A 97 -10.28 -0.42 -25.33
CA ILE A 97 -9.74 0.60 -24.45
C ILE A 97 -8.23 0.38 -24.22
N LEU A 98 -7.74 -0.87 -24.13
CA LEU A 98 -6.31 -1.16 -24.03
C LEU A 98 -5.55 -0.79 -25.30
N ARG A 99 -6.14 -1.03 -26.50
CA ARG A 99 -5.58 -0.58 -27.77
C ARG A 99 -5.51 0.94 -27.89
N ILE A 100 -6.57 1.64 -27.51
CA ILE A 100 -6.61 3.10 -27.46
C ILE A 100 -5.53 3.63 -26.53
N GLN A 101 -5.43 3.06 -25.34
CA GLN A 101 -4.41 3.44 -24.36
C GLN A 101 -2.98 3.18 -24.88
N SER A 102 -2.74 2.05 -25.58
CA SER A 102 -1.47 1.78 -26.27
C SER A 102 -1.14 2.88 -27.29
N GLY A 103 -2.16 3.32 -28.05
CA GLY A 103 -2.04 4.38 -29.03
C GLY A 103 -1.56 5.72 -28.46
N TYR A 104 -2.00 6.09 -27.23
CA TYR A 104 -1.53 7.30 -26.56
C TYR A 104 -0.03 7.27 -26.25
N PHE A 105 0.55 6.09 -26.09
CA PHE A 105 2.00 5.89 -25.90
C PHE A 105 2.75 5.68 -27.23
N GLY A 106 2.05 5.66 -28.37
CA GLY A 106 2.62 5.41 -29.70
C GLY A 106 2.94 3.94 -29.98
N LEU A 107 2.32 3.02 -29.25
CA LEU A 107 2.51 1.57 -29.38
C LEU A 107 1.50 1.01 -30.40
N THR A 108 1.94 0.77 -31.63
CA THR A 108 1.07 0.27 -32.72
C THR A 108 1.00 -1.26 -32.82
N ARG A 109 1.93 -1.99 -32.20
CA ARG A 109 2.00 -3.46 -32.22
C ARG A 109 2.13 -3.99 -30.79
N ASN A 110 1.07 -3.90 -30.00
CA ASN A 110 1.09 -4.24 -28.58
C ASN A 110 0.17 -5.41 -28.21
N GLU A 111 -0.39 -6.11 -29.19
CA GLU A 111 -1.38 -7.18 -28.96
C GLU A 111 -0.87 -8.28 -28.02
N ALA A 112 0.36 -8.75 -28.22
CA ALA A 112 0.92 -9.82 -27.38
C ALA A 112 0.96 -9.42 -25.91
N TRP A 113 1.27 -8.15 -25.60
CA TRP A 113 1.27 -7.65 -24.21
C TRP A 113 -0.14 -7.41 -23.69
N ILE A 114 -1.05 -6.95 -24.54
CA ILE A 114 -2.46 -6.82 -24.17
C ILE A 114 -3.04 -8.19 -23.81
N GLU A 115 -2.74 -9.24 -24.55
CA GLU A 115 -3.15 -10.61 -24.20
C GLU A 115 -2.56 -11.05 -22.86
N GLU A 116 -1.27 -10.79 -22.62
CA GLU A 116 -0.63 -11.13 -21.34
C GLU A 116 -1.30 -10.39 -20.16
N LEU A 117 -1.65 -9.11 -20.32
CA LEU A 117 -2.39 -8.35 -19.32
C LEU A 117 -3.80 -8.92 -19.10
N LEU A 118 -4.52 -9.24 -20.15
CA LEU A 118 -5.86 -9.83 -20.08
C LEU A 118 -5.85 -11.16 -19.33
N HIS A 119 -4.90 -12.04 -19.66
CA HIS A 119 -4.75 -13.33 -18.98
C HIS A 119 -4.29 -13.14 -17.53
N GLY A 120 -3.25 -12.34 -17.28
CA GLY A 120 -2.68 -12.14 -15.95
C GLY A 120 -3.64 -11.48 -14.98
N LEU A 121 -4.57 -10.67 -15.47
CA LEU A 121 -5.58 -10.00 -14.67
C LEU A 121 -6.95 -10.72 -14.68
N GLY A 122 -7.05 -11.92 -15.27
CA GLY A 122 -8.28 -12.69 -15.34
C GLY A 122 -9.41 -11.96 -16.09
N LEU A 123 -9.06 -11.32 -17.20
CA LEU A 123 -9.99 -10.57 -18.07
C LEU A 123 -10.12 -11.17 -19.47
N ALA A 124 -9.45 -12.30 -19.75
CA ALA A 124 -9.39 -12.89 -21.11
C ALA A 124 -10.78 -13.24 -21.66
N ASP A 125 -11.65 -13.82 -20.85
CA ASP A 125 -13.04 -14.16 -21.21
C ASP A 125 -13.96 -12.93 -21.34
N LYS A 126 -13.51 -11.77 -20.91
CA LYS A 126 -14.22 -10.48 -20.96
C LYS A 126 -13.58 -9.47 -21.91
N ALA A 127 -12.57 -9.90 -22.69
CA ALA A 127 -11.85 -9.00 -23.58
C ALA A 127 -12.76 -8.23 -24.55
N GLU A 128 -13.79 -8.89 -25.09
CA GLU A 128 -14.76 -8.31 -26.02
C GLU A 128 -16.02 -7.78 -25.31
N ALA A 129 -16.08 -7.85 -23.96
CA ALA A 129 -17.20 -7.33 -23.21
C ALA A 129 -17.12 -5.79 -23.10
N ASN A 130 -18.29 -5.13 -23.16
CA ASN A 130 -18.35 -3.69 -22.96
C ASN A 130 -18.11 -3.33 -21.50
N MET A 131 -17.38 -2.22 -21.26
CA MET A 131 -17.03 -1.75 -19.93
C MET A 131 -18.23 -1.57 -18.98
N ARG A 132 -19.42 -1.25 -19.52
CA ARG A 132 -20.65 -1.11 -18.72
C ARG A 132 -21.08 -2.39 -18.04
N THR A 133 -20.85 -3.54 -18.68
CA THR A 133 -21.34 -4.85 -18.23
C THR A 133 -20.46 -5.49 -17.17
N LEU A 134 -19.29 -4.91 -16.90
CA LEU A 134 -18.32 -5.44 -15.94
C LEU A 134 -18.71 -5.09 -14.50
N SER A 135 -18.39 -6.00 -13.57
CA SER A 135 -18.44 -5.73 -12.13
C SER A 135 -17.42 -4.63 -11.72
N GLY A 136 -17.59 -4.06 -10.53
CA GLY A 136 -16.64 -3.06 -9.99
C GLY A 136 -15.21 -3.58 -9.93
N GLY A 137 -15.03 -4.81 -9.43
CA GLY A 137 -13.72 -5.47 -9.37
C GLY A 137 -13.11 -5.74 -10.76
N MET A 138 -13.92 -6.12 -11.76
CA MET A 138 -13.44 -6.25 -13.14
C MET A 138 -13.01 -4.91 -13.73
N LYS A 139 -13.79 -3.85 -13.53
CA LYS A 139 -13.42 -2.48 -13.96
C LYS A 139 -12.11 -2.04 -13.34
N ARG A 140 -11.89 -2.34 -12.06
CA ARG A 140 -10.63 -2.04 -11.37
C ARG A 140 -9.45 -2.72 -12.05
N ARG A 141 -9.57 -4.02 -12.39
CA ARG A 141 -8.52 -4.76 -13.11
C ARG A 141 -8.27 -4.21 -14.50
N VAL A 142 -9.29 -3.71 -15.20
CA VAL A 142 -9.09 -3.02 -16.50
C VAL A 142 -8.30 -1.71 -16.31
N LEU A 143 -8.55 -0.92 -15.25
CA LEU A 143 -7.73 0.26 -14.95
C LEU A 143 -6.28 -0.10 -14.67
N VAL A 144 -6.03 -1.21 -13.98
CA VAL A 144 -4.68 -1.74 -13.80
C VAL A 144 -4.06 -2.09 -15.15
N ALA A 145 -4.78 -2.83 -16.02
CA ALA A 145 -4.30 -3.15 -17.37
C ALA A 145 -3.96 -1.90 -18.19
N GLN A 146 -4.81 -0.86 -18.14
CA GLN A 146 -4.57 0.42 -18.81
C GLN A 146 -3.28 1.10 -18.32
N ALA A 147 -3.05 1.11 -17.00
CA ALA A 147 -1.85 1.69 -16.41
C ALA A 147 -0.57 0.94 -16.82
N LEU A 148 -0.68 -0.35 -17.11
CA LEU A 148 0.44 -1.24 -17.45
C LEU A 148 0.68 -1.43 -18.95
N VAL A 149 -0.22 -0.94 -19.81
CA VAL A 149 -0.22 -1.22 -21.25
C VAL A 149 1.07 -0.79 -21.96
N HIS A 150 1.76 0.21 -21.45
CA HIS A 150 3.03 0.73 -21.99
C HIS A 150 4.27 0.19 -21.26
N ARG A 151 4.13 -0.85 -20.43
CA ARG A 151 5.22 -1.48 -19.64
C ARG A 151 6.04 -0.47 -18.83
N PRO A 152 5.42 0.34 -17.99
CA PRO A 152 6.14 1.36 -17.25
C PRO A 152 7.10 0.73 -16.23
N PRO A 153 8.35 1.21 -16.09
CA PRO A 153 9.27 0.73 -15.06
C PRO A 153 8.82 1.08 -13.62
N VAL A 154 7.91 2.06 -13.47
CA VAL A 154 7.32 2.45 -12.17
C VAL A 154 5.80 2.29 -12.23
N ILE A 155 5.25 1.55 -11.28
CA ILE A 155 3.82 1.29 -11.13
C ILE A 155 3.36 1.94 -9.83
N VAL A 156 2.35 2.80 -9.89
CA VAL A 156 1.73 3.42 -8.71
C VAL A 156 0.30 2.93 -8.59
N LEU A 157 -0.02 2.35 -7.45
CA LEU A 157 -1.32 1.76 -7.13
C LEU A 157 -1.95 2.54 -5.97
N ASP A 158 -2.96 3.35 -6.26
CA ASP A 158 -3.68 4.11 -5.24
C ASP A 158 -4.94 3.34 -4.80
N GLU A 159 -4.84 2.66 -3.67
CA GLU A 159 -5.89 1.79 -3.09
C GLU A 159 -6.49 0.80 -4.11
N PRO A 160 -5.67 -0.04 -4.77
CA PRO A 160 -6.11 -0.81 -5.93
C PRO A 160 -7.12 -1.91 -5.60
N THR A 161 -7.26 -2.30 -4.34
CA THR A 161 -8.13 -3.38 -3.85
C THR A 161 -9.38 -2.88 -3.13
N ALA A 162 -9.58 -1.56 -3.04
CA ALA A 162 -10.76 -1.00 -2.41
C ALA A 162 -12.06 -1.48 -3.09
N GLY A 163 -12.94 -2.13 -2.31
CA GLY A 163 -14.21 -2.68 -2.81
C GLY A 163 -14.07 -3.91 -3.72
N VAL A 164 -12.91 -4.57 -3.72
CA VAL A 164 -12.66 -5.83 -4.46
C VAL A 164 -12.80 -7.00 -3.49
N ASP A 165 -13.47 -8.07 -3.93
CA ASP A 165 -13.57 -9.31 -3.14
C ASP A 165 -12.20 -10.01 -2.96
N VAL A 166 -12.12 -10.91 -1.96
CA VAL A 166 -10.85 -11.52 -1.53
C VAL A 166 -10.16 -12.33 -2.63
N GLU A 167 -10.93 -13.10 -3.41
CA GLU A 167 -10.36 -13.96 -4.46
C GLU A 167 -9.76 -13.12 -5.60
N LEU A 168 -10.49 -12.09 -6.03
CA LEU A 168 -10.03 -11.16 -7.07
C LEU A 168 -8.83 -10.34 -6.62
N ARG A 169 -8.75 -9.99 -5.33
CA ARG A 169 -7.61 -9.29 -4.71
C ARG A 169 -6.35 -10.13 -4.79
N HIS A 170 -6.44 -11.42 -4.45
CA HIS A 170 -5.29 -12.32 -4.47
C HIS A 170 -4.68 -12.45 -5.89
N GLY A 171 -5.51 -12.64 -6.91
CA GLY A 171 -5.05 -12.70 -8.30
C GLY A 171 -4.36 -11.41 -8.78
N LEU A 172 -4.86 -10.24 -8.35
CA LEU A 172 -4.21 -8.95 -8.66
C LEU A 172 -2.82 -8.88 -8.04
N TRP A 173 -2.67 -9.25 -6.76
CA TRP A 173 -1.38 -9.20 -6.07
C TRP A 173 -0.35 -10.15 -6.65
N GLN A 174 -0.75 -11.37 -6.99
CA GLN A 174 0.13 -12.32 -7.68
C GLN A 174 0.67 -11.75 -9.01
N PHE A 175 -0.20 -11.08 -9.78
CA PHE A 175 0.23 -10.48 -11.04
C PHE A 175 1.17 -9.28 -10.83
N ILE A 176 0.89 -8.39 -9.88
CA ILE A 176 1.75 -7.24 -9.56
C ILE A 176 3.10 -7.71 -9.00
N GLN A 177 3.10 -8.74 -8.15
CA GLN A 177 4.32 -9.31 -7.60
C GLN A 177 5.20 -9.92 -8.69
N LYS A 178 4.61 -10.66 -9.66
CA LYS A 178 5.32 -11.13 -10.85
C LYS A 178 5.99 -9.99 -11.62
N LEU A 179 5.33 -8.84 -11.78
CA LEU A 179 5.93 -7.67 -12.44
C LEU A 179 7.07 -7.07 -11.61
N ASN A 180 6.94 -7.02 -10.29
CA ASN A 180 8.01 -6.56 -9.40
C ASN A 180 9.24 -7.48 -9.49
N ASP A 181 9.05 -8.80 -9.50
CA ASP A 181 10.11 -9.80 -9.69
C ASP A 181 10.82 -9.64 -11.05
N GLN A 182 10.13 -9.10 -12.04
CA GLN A 182 10.69 -8.75 -13.37
C GLN A 182 11.43 -7.41 -13.37
N GLY A 183 11.52 -6.73 -12.22
CA GLY A 183 12.27 -5.48 -12.03
C GLY A 183 11.44 -4.20 -12.10
N HIS A 184 10.11 -4.29 -12.19
CA HIS A 184 9.27 -3.11 -12.06
C HIS A 184 9.28 -2.60 -10.62
N THR A 185 9.34 -1.28 -10.44
CA THR A 185 9.21 -0.64 -9.12
C THR A 185 7.73 -0.41 -8.83
N VAL A 186 7.27 -0.77 -7.64
CA VAL A 186 5.87 -0.60 -7.24
C VAL A 186 5.76 0.36 -6.06
N LEU A 187 4.93 1.39 -6.17
CA LEU A 187 4.49 2.25 -5.08
C LEU A 187 3.02 1.93 -4.78
N LEU A 188 2.76 1.41 -3.58
CA LEU A 188 1.44 1.04 -3.12
C LEU A 188 0.94 2.02 -2.06
N THR A 189 -0.29 2.52 -2.21
CA THR A 189 -1.07 3.02 -1.09
C THR A 189 -2.20 2.05 -0.80
N THR A 190 -2.44 1.77 0.45
CA THR A 190 -3.56 0.92 0.89
C THR A 190 -4.00 1.33 2.30
N HIS A 191 -5.24 1.04 2.63
CA HIS A 191 -5.75 1.06 4.00
C HIS A 191 -5.78 -0.35 4.63
N TYR A 192 -5.49 -1.39 3.84
CA TYR A 192 -5.30 -2.76 4.33
C TYR A 192 -3.83 -2.94 4.71
N LEU A 193 -3.51 -2.80 5.99
CA LEU A 193 -2.13 -2.81 6.47
C LEU A 193 -1.47 -4.18 6.29
N GLU A 194 -2.23 -5.27 6.34
CA GLU A 194 -1.79 -6.63 6.02
C GLU A 194 -1.21 -6.75 4.58
N GLU A 195 -1.79 -6.03 3.60
CA GLU A 195 -1.25 -5.98 2.24
C GLU A 195 0.12 -5.30 2.20
N ALA A 196 0.25 -4.17 2.90
CA ALA A 196 1.51 -3.45 2.97
C ALA A 196 2.59 -4.27 3.70
N GLU A 197 2.21 -4.96 4.77
CA GLU A 197 3.10 -5.82 5.53
C GLU A 197 3.63 -7.00 4.69
N SER A 198 2.73 -7.67 3.95
CA SER A 198 3.10 -8.86 3.15
C SER A 198 3.85 -8.54 1.86
N LEU A 199 3.62 -7.37 1.26
CA LEU A 199 4.12 -7.03 -0.08
C LEU A 199 5.29 -6.05 -0.07
N CYS A 200 5.33 -5.11 0.88
CA CYS A 200 6.26 -4.00 0.84
C CYS A 200 7.56 -4.29 1.60
N HIS A 201 8.70 -4.03 0.96
CA HIS A 201 10.01 -4.15 1.60
C HIS A 201 10.30 -2.99 2.56
N ARG A 202 9.88 -1.78 2.15
CA ARG A 202 9.97 -0.55 2.95
C ARG A 202 8.66 0.20 2.92
N ILE A 203 8.41 0.92 4.00
CA ILE A 203 7.17 1.66 4.20
C ILE A 203 7.50 3.07 4.68
N ALA A 204 6.88 4.06 4.04
CA ALA A 204 6.80 5.42 4.55
C ALA A 204 5.42 5.68 5.13
N MET A 205 5.37 6.28 6.30
CA MET A 205 4.14 6.73 6.94
C MET A 205 4.02 8.26 6.82
N LEU A 206 2.94 8.71 6.19
CA LEU A 206 2.67 10.12 5.93
C LEU A 206 1.58 10.63 6.89
N LYS A 207 1.84 11.77 7.56
CA LYS A 207 0.87 12.48 8.41
C LYS A 207 0.97 13.97 8.17
N ALA A 208 -0.16 14.63 7.93
CA ALA A 208 -0.23 16.09 7.71
C ALA A 208 0.82 16.61 6.69
N GLY A 209 1.01 15.88 5.58
CA GLY A 209 1.92 16.24 4.52
C GLY A 209 3.41 16.04 4.82
N ARG A 210 3.78 15.31 5.87
CA ARG A 210 5.16 14.99 6.27
C ARG A 210 5.35 13.49 6.44
N ILE A 211 6.53 12.99 6.09
CA ILE A 211 6.92 11.61 6.44
C ILE A 211 7.29 11.60 7.92
N VAL A 212 6.56 10.80 8.70
CA VAL A 212 6.75 10.64 10.15
C VAL A 212 7.48 9.35 10.51
N ALA A 213 7.47 8.35 9.62
CA ALA A 213 8.28 7.15 9.73
C ALA A 213 8.68 6.67 8.34
N LEU A 214 9.88 6.13 8.18
CA LEU A 214 10.39 5.51 6.97
C LEU A 214 11.43 4.47 7.37
N ASP A 215 11.12 3.19 7.16
CA ASP A 215 12.07 2.09 7.42
C ASP A 215 11.67 0.84 6.63
N THR A 216 12.45 -0.25 6.76
CA THR A 216 12.03 -1.56 6.29
C THR A 216 10.85 -2.06 7.10
N THR A 217 9.97 -2.87 6.48
CA THR A 217 8.81 -3.47 7.16
C THR A 217 9.25 -4.24 8.41
N GLU A 218 10.30 -5.05 8.31
CA GLU A 218 10.87 -5.77 9.44
C GLU A 218 11.30 -4.85 10.59
N ARG A 219 11.97 -3.72 10.29
CA ARG A 219 12.41 -2.78 11.33
C ARG A 219 11.26 -2.01 11.96
N LEU A 220 10.23 -1.70 11.18
CA LEU A 220 9.02 -1.09 11.71
C LEU A 220 8.33 -2.03 12.70
N LEU A 221 8.17 -3.29 12.35
CA LEU A 221 7.62 -4.31 13.25
C LEU A 221 8.52 -4.53 14.47
N ALA A 222 9.85 -4.61 14.28
CA ALA A 222 10.79 -4.81 15.36
C ALA A 222 10.87 -3.67 16.39
N ARG A 223 10.50 -2.43 16.01
CA ARG A 223 10.43 -1.30 16.98
C ARG A 223 9.34 -1.48 18.03
N PHE A 224 8.34 -2.31 17.75
CA PHE A 224 7.18 -2.56 18.59
C PHE A 224 7.17 -4.02 19.07
N GLN A 225 8.36 -4.59 19.36
CA GLN A 225 8.62 -5.98 19.73
C GLN A 225 8.00 -6.45 21.07
N ALA A 226 7.10 -5.74 21.67
CA ALA A 226 6.34 -6.33 22.76
C ALA A 226 5.40 -7.40 22.16
N HIS A 227 5.86 -8.66 22.17
CA HIS A 227 4.95 -9.78 22.04
C HIS A 227 3.86 -9.62 23.10
N GLU A 228 2.65 -9.95 22.78
CA GLU A 228 1.55 -9.88 23.73
C GLU A 228 0.93 -11.25 23.90
N LEU A 229 0.79 -11.63 25.15
CA LEU A 229 -0.04 -12.76 25.54
C LEU A 229 -1.46 -12.26 25.73
N GLU A 230 -2.33 -12.52 24.78
CA GLU A 230 -3.76 -12.25 24.90
C GLU A 230 -4.41 -13.40 25.64
N VAL A 231 -5.04 -13.11 26.77
CA VAL A 231 -5.72 -14.10 27.59
C VAL A 231 -7.15 -13.66 27.87
N ARG A 232 -8.05 -14.63 27.83
CA ARG A 232 -9.40 -14.48 28.36
C ARG A 232 -9.51 -15.30 29.64
N LEU A 233 -9.78 -14.62 30.73
CA LEU A 233 -9.79 -15.18 32.07
C LEU A 233 -11.20 -15.15 32.65
N ASP A 234 -11.46 -16.02 33.63
CA ASP A 234 -12.65 -15.93 34.49
C ASP A 234 -12.58 -14.69 35.41
N GLN A 235 -11.37 -14.25 35.75
CA GLN A 235 -11.09 -13.07 36.58
C GLN A 235 -10.08 -12.13 35.86
N PRO A 236 -10.55 -11.25 34.95
CA PRO A 236 -9.68 -10.38 34.16
C PRO A 236 -8.80 -9.43 35.02
N GLU A 237 -9.26 -9.04 36.20
CA GLU A 237 -8.56 -8.16 37.15
C GLU A 237 -7.20 -8.72 37.59
N VAL A 238 -7.04 -10.02 37.58
CA VAL A 238 -5.77 -10.68 37.93
C VAL A 238 -4.71 -10.37 36.86
N ALA A 239 -5.05 -10.44 35.58
CA ALA A 239 -4.11 -10.08 34.52
C ALA A 239 -3.79 -8.58 34.50
N LEU A 240 -4.78 -7.73 34.79
CA LEU A 240 -4.56 -6.28 34.92
C LEU A 240 -3.59 -5.96 36.06
N ALA A 241 -3.70 -6.68 37.20
CA ALA A 241 -2.77 -6.51 38.33
C ALA A 241 -1.34 -6.99 38.00
N LEU A 242 -1.16 -7.86 37.02
CA LEU A 242 0.13 -8.33 36.51
C LEU A 242 0.73 -7.44 35.41
N GLY A 243 0.15 -6.25 35.17
CA GLY A 243 0.61 -5.30 34.17
C GLY A 243 -0.04 -5.49 32.79
N GLY A 244 -1.12 -6.27 32.71
CA GLY A 244 -1.90 -6.40 31.51
C GLY A 244 -2.76 -5.16 31.22
N GLU A 245 -3.15 -5.00 29.95
CA GLU A 245 -4.06 -3.96 29.48
C GLU A 245 -5.38 -4.59 29.03
N ALA A 246 -6.51 -3.94 29.35
CA ALA A 246 -7.81 -4.39 28.90
C ALA A 246 -7.94 -4.26 27.38
N GLY A 247 -8.25 -5.35 26.70
CA GLY A 247 -8.57 -5.41 25.29
C GLY A 247 -10.09 -5.40 25.04
N GLU A 248 -10.47 -5.61 23.79
CA GLU A 248 -11.88 -5.76 23.39
C GLU A 248 -12.43 -7.12 23.79
N ASP A 249 -13.75 -7.22 23.96
CA ASP A 249 -14.48 -8.48 24.21
C ASP A 249 -13.99 -9.33 25.40
N GLY A 250 -13.44 -8.69 26.44
CA GLY A 250 -12.98 -9.37 27.67
C GLY A 250 -11.62 -10.05 27.55
N TRP A 251 -10.86 -9.75 26.50
CA TRP A 251 -9.45 -10.10 26.40
C TRP A 251 -8.60 -9.18 27.26
N VAL A 252 -7.51 -9.70 27.82
CA VAL A 252 -6.45 -8.91 28.50
C VAL A 252 -5.14 -9.22 27.83
N ARG A 253 -4.40 -8.18 27.48
CA ARG A 253 -3.09 -8.24 26.82
C ARG A 253 -1.99 -8.04 27.84
N ILE A 254 -1.07 -8.98 27.92
CA ILE A 254 0.09 -8.94 28.81
C ILE A 254 1.35 -8.89 27.94
N PRO A 255 2.14 -7.80 27.95
CA PRO A 255 3.37 -7.71 27.16
C PRO A 255 4.42 -8.67 27.70
N PHE A 256 5.21 -9.26 26.80
CA PHE A 256 6.36 -10.11 27.15
C PHE A 256 7.48 -9.92 26.12
N GLU A 257 8.74 -10.20 26.52
CA GLU A 257 9.90 -10.01 25.65
C GLU A 257 10.33 -11.31 24.94
N HIS A 258 10.25 -12.44 25.65
CA HIS A 258 10.69 -13.73 25.14
C HIS A 258 9.60 -14.79 25.28
N TYR A 259 9.47 -15.66 24.29
CA TYR A 259 8.50 -16.78 24.35
C TYR A 259 8.62 -17.66 25.58
N ALA A 260 9.83 -17.75 26.16
CA ALA A 260 10.05 -18.44 27.45
C ALA A 260 9.29 -17.79 28.62
N ASP A 261 8.94 -16.51 28.51
CA ASP A 261 8.22 -15.79 29.56
C ASP A 261 6.76 -16.21 29.67
N ILE A 262 6.20 -16.78 28.59
CA ILE A 262 4.80 -17.23 28.54
C ILE A 262 4.52 -18.27 29.65
N GLU A 263 5.43 -19.22 29.85
CA GLU A 263 5.27 -20.23 30.91
C GLU A 263 5.20 -19.56 32.29
N THR A 264 6.04 -18.58 32.51
CA THR A 264 6.09 -17.82 33.78
C THR A 264 4.83 -16.97 33.97
N LEU A 265 4.32 -16.33 32.93
CA LEU A 265 3.09 -15.55 32.95
C LEU A 265 1.88 -16.44 33.25
N LEU A 266 1.75 -17.58 32.58
CA LEU A 266 0.68 -18.53 32.80
C LEU A 266 0.71 -19.12 34.22
N ARG A 267 1.91 -19.40 34.75
CA ARG A 267 2.05 -19.84 36.16
C ARG A 267 1.60 -18.77 37.12
N ARG A 268 2.01 -17.51 36.93
CA ARG A 268 1.58 -16.37 37.77
C ARG A 268 0.08 -16.16 37.76
N LEU A 269 -0.56 -16.26 36.60
CA LEU A 269 -2.03 -16.17 36.48
C LEU A 269 -2.72 -17.27 37.30
N ARG A 270 -2.21 -18.52 37.19
CA ARG A 270 -2.75 -19.67 37.93
C ARG A 270 -2.51 -19.55 39.44
N GLU A 271 -1.33 -19.11 39.87
CA GLU A 271 -1.02 -18.89 41.29
C GLU A 271 -1.87 -17.78 41.91
N ALA A 272 -2.27 -16.78 41.11
CA ALA A 272 -3.20 -15.73 41.53
C ALA A 272 -4.67 -16.15 41.48
N GLY A 273 -4.97 -17.43 41.11
CA GLY A 273 -6.33 -18.01 41.16
C GLY A 273 -7.15 -17.80 39.89
N ALA A 274 -6.58 -17.25 38.82
CA ALA A 274 -7.30 -17.07 37.56
C ALA A 274 -7.21 -18.33 36.68
N GLU A 275 -8.34 -18.72 36.07
CA GLU A 275 -8.38 -19.77 35.05
C GLU A 275 -8.36 -19.17 33.67
N VAL A 276 -7.37 -19.64 32.84
CA VAL A 276 -7.23 -19.22 31.44
C VAL A 276 -8.24 -20.01 30.60
N ARG A 277 -9.22 -19.33 30.03
CA ARG A 277 -10.25 -19.92 29.16
C ARG A 277 -9.79 -19.98 27.72
N GLU A 278 -9.19 -18.91 27.24
CA GLU A 278 -8.64 -18.80 25.89
C GLU A 278 -7.29 -18.07 25.94
N LEU A 279 -6.39 -18.44 25.03
CA LEU A 279 -5.05 -17.89 24.93
C LEU A 279 -4.68 -17.71 23.46
N ARG A 280 -4.10 -16.56 23.14
CA ARG A 280 -3.47 -16.26 21.86
C ARG A 280 -2.13 -15.60 22.11
N VAL A 281 -1.19 -15.79 21.20
CA VAL A 281 0.06 -15.03 21.16
C VAL A 281 -0.10 -14.03 20.02
N GLY A 282 -0.17 -12.75 20.38
CA GLY A 282 -0.19 -11.66 19.41
C GLY A 282 1.23 -11.39 18.92
N GLU A 283 1.43 -11.51 17.62
CA GLU A 283 2.64 -11.00 16.98
C GLU A 283 2.47 -9.50 16.69
N PRO A 284 3.54 -8.70 16.74
CA PRO A 284 3.46 -7.31 16.34
C PRO A 284 3.04 -7.24 14.87
N ASP A 285 1.98 -6.52 14.58
CA ASP A 285 1.48 -6.25 13.25
C ASP A 285 1.69 -4.77 12.85
N LEU A 286 1.61 -4.52 11.57
CA LEU A 286 1.78 -3.17 11.04
C LEU A 286 0.65 -2.22 11.46
N GLU A 287 -0.52 -2.74 11.86
CA GLU A 287 -1.65 -1.93 12.31
C GLU A 287 -1.34 -1.24 13.65
N ARG A 288 -0.74 -1.98 14.56
CA ARG A 288 -0.30 -1.43 15.87
C ARG A 288 0.81 -0.40 15.68
N VAL A 289 1.82 -0.73 14.87
CA VAL A 289 2.90 0.21 14.51
C VAL A 289 2.32 1.49 13.94
N PHE A 290 1.37 1.38 13.03
CA PHE A 290 0.72 2.52 12.38
C PHE A 290 -0.02 3.39 13.40
N VAL A 291 -0.85 2.81 14.26
CA VAL A 291 -1.60 3.54 15.29
C VAL A 291 -0.65 4.29 16.23
N GLU A 292 0.41 3.64 16.69
CA GLU A 292 1.38 4.22 17.62
C GLU A 292 2.15 5.39 16.98
N VAL A 293 2.69 5.19 15.77
CA VAL A 293 3.37 6.24 15.00
C VAL A 293 2.42 7.42 14.74
N MET A 294 1.14 7.14 14.44
CA MET A 294 0.16 8.20 14.20
C MET A 294 -0.25 8.95 15.49
N ARG A 295 -0.11 8.35 16.68
CA ARG A 295 -0.37 9.04 17.96
C ARG A 295 0.82 9.91 18.39
N SER A 296 2.05 9.41 18.21
CA SER A 296 3.27 10.05 18.73
C SER A 296 3.84 11.14 17.82
N ALA A 297 3.43 11.26 16.55
CA ALA A 297 3.82 12.28 15.59
C ALA A 297 2.72 13.34 15.44
#